data_e0080f8e66892652be7f2ddb273f3a34
#
_entry.id   e0080f8e66892652be7f2ddb273f3a34
#
_cell.length_a   1.000
_cell.length_b   1.000
_cell.length_c   1.000
_cell.angle_alpha   90.00
_cell.angle_beta   90.00
_cell.angle_gamma   90.00
#
_symmetry.space_group_name_H-M   'P 1'
#
loop_
_entity.id
_entity.type
_entity.pdbx_description
1 polymer ?
#
loop_
_entity_poly.entity_id
_entity_poly.type
_entity_poly.pdbx_seq_one_letter_code
_entity_poly.pdbx_strand_id
1 'polypeptide(L)'
;LKSKSVKMRSGKNDRTLADRFKGIYVSDPLGIYQSMARLMFPKGLLDYFTVVNVVEKDIPISEQQGVETGEITFHLDEMEQLRHPEEGHAYRPNGFYEPSKVRDFPLRDKKVTLVVRRRRWIDETTGKSVGNTYDLVANGTRHSVEFAAFLKECFGQIPDISLFA
;
A
#
# COMPACT_ATOMS: atom_id res chain seq x y z
N LEU A 1 -4.28 -41.95 -63.25
CA LEU A 1 -3.69 -41.87 -61.92
C LEU A 1 -4.33 -40.68 -61.18
N LYS A 2 -5.35 -40.96 -60.30
CA LYS A 2 -6.03 -39.95 -59.50
C LYS A 2 -5.32 -39.86 -58.16
N SER A 3 -4.71 -38.69 -57.85
CA SER A 3 -4.16 -38.43 -56.56
C SER A 3 -5.28 -38.12 -55.56
N LYS A 4 -5.38 -38.87 -54.49
CA LYS A 4 -6.29 -38.61 -53.37
C LYS A 4 -5.66 -37.53 -52.48
N SER A 5 -6.25 -36.34 -52.44
CA SER A 5 -5.89 -35.34 -51.44
C SER A 5 -6.45 -35.77 -50.08
N VAL A 6 -5.57 -35.98 -49.13
CA VAL A 6 -5.89 -36.19 -47.71
C VAL A 6 -6.31 -34.87 -47.09
N LYS A 7 -7.57 -34.75 -46.75
CA LYS A 7 -8.13 -33.63 -46.00
C LYS A 7 -7.71 -33.76 -44.54
N MET A 8 -6.70 -33.02 -44.11
CA MET A 8 -6.39 -32.90 -42.68
C MET A 8 -7.57 -32.21 -41.98
N ARG A 9 -8.17 -32.94 -41.06
CA ARG A 9 -9.13 -32.36 -40.11
C ARG A 9 -8.39 -31.41 -39.20
N SER A 10 -8.64 -30.10 -39.33
CA SER A 10 -8.25 -29.08 -38.38
C SER A 10 -8.88 -29.41 -37.02
N GLY A 11 -8.05 -29.79 -36.05
CA GLY A 11 -8.47 -29.97 -34.66
C GLY A 11 -8.88 -28.63 -34.06
N LYS A 12 -10.13 -28.57 -33.64
CA LYS A 12 -10.67 -27.51 -32.80
C LYS A 12 -9.94 -27.55 -31.44
N ASN A 13 -9.61 -26.38 -30.91
CA ASN A 13 -9.12 -26.05 -29.55
C ASN A 13 -7.61 -25.95 -29.37
N ASP A 14 -6.97 -25.10 -30.16
CA ASP A 14 -5.82 -24.39 -29.64
C ASP A 14 -6.28 -23.01 -29.13
N ARG A 15 -6.81 -22.99 -27.90
CA ARG A 15 -6.87 -21.75 -27.15
C ARG A 15 -5.43 -21.37 -26.90
N THR A 16 -4.97 -20.29 -27.50
CA THR A 16 -3.62 -19.76 -27.29
C THR A 16 -3.37 -19.55 -25.80
N LEU A 17 -2.11 -19.65 -25.36
CA LEU A 17 -1.72 -19.31 -23.98
C LEU A 17 -2.34 -17.97 -23.55
N ALA A 18 -2.46 -17.00 -24.46
CA ALA A 18 -3.13 -15.72 -24.25
C ALA A 18 -4.62 -15.88 -23.85
N ASP A 19 -5.35 -16.86 -24.40
CA ASP A 19 -6.76 -17.10 -24.04
C ASP A 19 -6.91 -17.75 -22.65
N ARG A 20 -5.91 -18.50 -22.19
CA ARG A 20 -5.87 -19.06 -20.83
C ARG A 20 -5.61 -18.00 -19.76
N PHE A 21 -4.95 -16.90 -20.11
CA PHE A 21 -4.60 -15.81 -19.22
C PHE A 21 -5.43 -14.55 -19.44
N LYS A 22 -6.55 -14.64 -20.15
CA LYS A 22 -7.41 -13.50 -20.49
C LYS A 22 -7.95 -12.72 -19.28
N GLY A 23 -7.88 -13.29 -18.07
CA GLY A 23 -8.16 -12.61 -16.81
C GLY A 23 -6.94 -12.02 -16.10
N ILE A 24 -5.71 -12.29 -16.62
CA ILE A 24 -4.43 -11.92 -15.97
C ILE A 24 -3.65 -10.90 -16.82
N TYR A 25 -3.88 -10.88 -18.14
CA TYR A 25 -3.24 -9.90 -19.02
C TYR A 25 -4.02 -8.58 -18.98
N VAL A 26 -3.58 -7.71 -18.08
CA VAL A 26 -3.92 -6.30 -18.18
C VAL A 26 -3.02 -5.73 -19.30
N SER A 27 -3.63 -5.17 -20.32
CA SER A 27 -2.91 -4.53 -21.44
C SER A 27 -2.15 -3.26 -21.04
N ASP A 28 -2.27 -2.85 -19.79
CA ASP A 28 -1.61 -1.71 -19.18
C ASP A 28 -0.61 -2.16 -18.11
N PRO A 29 0.72 -2.15 -18.41
CA PRO A 29 1.75 -2.50 -17.44
C PRO A 29 1.70 -1.62 -16.17
N LEU A 30 1.35 -0.35 -16.31
CA LEU A 30 1.23 0.57 -15.18
C LEU A 30 0.08 0.15 -14.25
N GLY A 31 -1.05 -0.28 -14.80
CA GLY A 31 -2.18 -0.80 -14.05
C GLY A 31 -1.86 -2.07 -13.27
N ILE A 32 -0.98 -2.94 -13.81
CA ILE A 32 -0.48 -4.12 -13.08
C ILE A 32 0.32 -3.70 -11.85
N TYR A 33 1.26 -2.77 -11.98
CA TYR A 33 2.07 -2.30 -10.86
C TYR A 33 1.23 -1.57 -9.80
N GLN A 34 0.23 -0.79 -10.21
CA GLN A 34 -0.72 -0.17 -9.28
C GLN A 34 -1.54 -1.22 -8.53
N SER A 35 -2.00 -2.27 -9.21
CA SER A 35 -2.73 -3.37 -8.58
C SER A 35 -1.86 -4.13 -7.59
N MET A 36 -0.60 -4.40 -7.94
CA MET A 36 0.37 -5.02 -7.03
C MET A 36 0.65 -4.13 -5.81
N ALA A 37 0.86 -2.84 -6.03
CA ALA A 37 1.08 -1.89 -4.94
C ALA A 37 -0.10 -1.89 -3.96
N ARG A 38 -1.35 -1.92 -4.45
CA ARG A 38 -2.55 -1.98 -3.59
C ARG A 38 -2.59 -3.21 -2.67
N LEU A 39 -1.95 -4.32 -3.07
CA LEU A 39 -1.84 -5.53 -2.25
C LEU A 39 -0.76 -5.43 -1.16
N MET A 40 0.17 -4.48 -1.29
CA MET A 40 1.30 -4.29 -0.38
C MET A 40 1.00 -3.29 0.75
N PHE A 41 -0.10 -2.54 0.66
CA PHE A 41 -0.46 -1.51 1.61
C PHE A 41 -1.81 -1.79 2.27
N PRO A 42 -2.08 -1.20 3.45
CA PRO A 42 -3.39 -1.26 4.08
C PRO A 42 -4.50 -0.90 3.10
N LYS A 43 -5.61 -1.62 3.19
CA LYS A 43 -6.73 -1.47 2.26
C LYS A 43 -7.21 -0.02 2.17
N GLY A 44 -7.30 0.49 0.96
CA GLY A 44 -7.78 1.85 0.68
C GLY A 44 -6.74 2.96 0.93
N LEU A 45 -5.55 2.65 1.45
CA LEU A 45 -4.53 3.67 1.71
C LEU A 45 -4.15 4.44 0.44
N LEU A 46 -3.92 3.74 -0.66
CA LEU A 46 -3.53 4.35 -1.93
C LEU A 46 -4.69 5.06 -2.67
N ASP A 47 -5.90 5.06 -2.12
CA ASP A 47 -7.00 5.88 -2.63
C ASP A 47 -6.88 7.34 -2.16
N TYR A 48 -6.08 7.58 -1.11
CA TYR A 48 -5.92 8.90 -0.50
C TYR A 48 -4.46 9.37 -0.42
N PHE A 49 -3.51 8.44 -0.55
CA PHE A 49 -2.09 8.72 -0.40
C PHE A 49 -1.31 8.25 -1.63
N THR A 50 -0.26 9.00 -1.95
CA THR A 50 0.70 8.64 -3.00
C THR A 50 2.04 8.32 -2.36
N VAL A 51 2.68 7.23 -2.80
CA VAL A 51 4.05 6.91 -2.41
C VAL A 51 4.98 7.90 -3.11
N VAL A 52 5.70 8.70 -2.34
CA VAL A 52 6.60 9.75 -2.84
C VAL A 52 8.08 9.36 -2.72
N ASN A 53 8.40 8.41 -1.84
CA ASN A 53 9.76 7.88 -1.71
C ASN A 53 9.73 6.49 -1.08
N VAL A 54 10.74 5.68 -1.41
CA VAL A 54 10.99 4.37 -0.81
C VAL A 54 12.45 4.30 -0.41
N VAL A 55 12.70 4.00 0.85
CA VAL A 55 14.05 3.83 1.39
C VAL A 55 14.20 2.40 1.89
N GLU A 56 15.20 1.71 1.38
CA GLU A 56 15.57 0.37 1.81
C GLU A 56 16.90 0.44 2.56
N LYS A 57 16.97 -0.25 3.69
CA LYS A 57 18.18 -0.38 4.51
C LYS A 57 18.38 -1.84 4.88
N ASP A 58 19.56 -2.36 4.62
CA ASP A 58 19.97 -3.68 5.12
C ASP A 58 20.51 -3.56 6.53
N ILE A 59 20.19 -4.54 7.37
CA ILE A 59 20.78 -4.68 8.70
C ILE A 59 22.05 -5.51 8.56
N PRO A 60 23.21 -5.04 9.05
CA PRO A 60 24.44 -5.81 9.05
C PRO A 60 24.24 -7.19 9.71
N ILE A 61 24.86 -8.24 9.16
CA ILE A 61 24.72 -9.61 9.65
C ILE A 61 25.03 -9.72 11.15
N SER A 62 25.99 -8.92 11.64
CA SER A 62 26.37 -8.84 13.07
C SER A 62 25.26 -8.28 13.98
N GLU A 63 24.29 -7.57 13.42
CA GLU A 63 23.21 -6.92 14.15
C GLU A 63 21.85 -7.59 13.92
N GLN A 64 21.78 -8.61 13.04
CA GLN A 64 20.56 -9.33 12.75
C GLN A 64 20.11 -10.16 13.95
N GLN A 65 18.89 -9.92 14.39
CA GLN A 65 18.22 -10.70 15.43
C GLN A 65 17.03 -11.44 14.78
N GLY A 66 17.22 -12.73 14.55
CA GLY A 66 16.20 -13.58 13.90
C GLY A 66 16.24 -13.56 12.38
N VAL A 67 15.08 -13.56 11.73
CA VAL A 67 14.95 -13.68 10.27
C VAL A 67 14.92 -12.33 9.53
N GLU A 68 14.94 -11.22 10.26
CA GLU A 68 14.84 -9.89 9.65
C GLU A 68 16.21 -9.41 9.19
N THR A 69 16.34 -9.07 7.92
CA THR A 69 17.60 -8.67 7.28
C THR A 69 17.64 -7.18 6.95
N GLY A 70 16.54 -6.45 7.14
CA GLY A 70 16.49 -5.04 6.79
C GLY A 70 15.19 -4.34 7.14
N GLU A 71 15.08 -3.11 6.67
CA GLU A 71 13.90 -2.27 6.81
C GLU A 71 13.58 -1.58 5.49
N ILE A 72 12.30 -1.55 5.13
CA ILE A 72 11.76 -0.74 4.03
C ILE A 72 10.90 0.36 4.63
N THR A 73 11.20 1.60 4.28
CA THR A 73 10.41 2.76 4.67
C THR A 73 9.73 3.35 3.44
N PHE A 74 8.40 3.33 3.43
CA PHE A 74 7.59 4.01 2.42
C PHE A 74 7.18 5.38 2.94
N HIS A 75 7.50 6.43 2.17
CA HIS A 75 7.03 7.78 2.45
C HIS A 75 5.78 8.06 1.61
N LEU A 76 4.70 8.42 2.27
CA LEU A 76 3.40 8.65 1.66
C LEU A 76 2.91 10.05 1.96
N ASP A 77 2.48 10.76 0.92
CA ASP A 77 1.86 12.06 1.01
C ASP A 77 0.38 11.96 0.69
N GLU A 78 -0.44 12.59 1.50
CA GLU A 78 -1.87 12.71 1.23
C GLU A 78 -2.09 13.52 -0.05
N MET A 79 -3.00 13.03 -0.90
CA MET A 79 -3.43 13.74 -2.10
C MET A 79 -4.13 15.06 -1.75
N GLU A 80 -4.12 16.02 -2.67
CA GLU A 80 -4.68 17.34 -2.44
C GLU A 80 -6.21 17.35 -2.58
N GLN A 81 -6.88 16.77 -1.58
CA GLN A 81 -8.33 16.70 -1.52
C GLN A 81 -8.84 16.82 -0.08
N LEU A 82 -9.53 17.88 0.25
CA LEU A 82 -10.29 17.98 1.50
C LEU A 82 -11.63 17.25 1.33
N ARG A 83 -11.87 16.22 2.17
CA ARG A 83 -12.99 15.29 1.97
C ARG A 83 -14.33 15.77 2.53
N HIS A 84 -14.30 16.57 3.58
CA HIS A 84 -15.50 17.03 4.29
C HIS A 84 -15.40 18.53 4.58
N PRO A 85 -15.40 19.37 3.52
CA PRO A 85 -15.44 20.83 3.73
C PRO A 85 -16.81 21.24 4.31
N GLU A 86 -16.80 22.20 5.23
CA GLU A 86 -18.04 22.81 5.70
C GLU A 86 -18.63 23.69 4.59
N GLU A 87 -19.95 23.64 4.44
CA GLU A 87 -20.64 24.42 3.41
C GLU A 87 -20.47 25.91 3.65
N GLY A 88 -20.15 26.63 2.60
CA GLY A 88 -19.94 28.09 2.66
C GLY A 88 -18.56 28.52 3.17
N HIS A 89 -17.67 27.59 3.51
CA HIS A 89 -16.31 27.89 3.92
C HIS A 89 -15.34 27.79 2.74
N ALA A 90 -14.32 28.65 2.73
CA ALA A 90 -13.22 28.58 1.78
C ALA A 90 -11.97 27.97 2.44
N TYR A 91 -11.29 27.12 1.71
CA TYR A 91 -10.12 26.38 2.23
C TYR A 91 -8.90 26.62 1.35
N ARG A 92 -7.75 26.83 1.99
CA ARG A 92 -6.47 27.02 1.32
C ARG A 92 -5.47 25.94 1.81
N PRO A 93 -4.76 25.24 0.89
CA PRO A 93 -3.69 24.33 1.27
C PRO A 93 -2.62 25.04 2.11
N ASN A 94 -2.15 24.40 3.17
CA ASN A 94 -1.15 24.94 4.09
C ASN A 94 -0.13 23.87 4.51
N GLY A 95 0.44 23.19 3.51
CA GLY A 95 1.47 22.18 3.73
C GLY A 95 0.95 20.87 4.35
N PHE A 96 1.73 20.32 5.26
CA PHE A 96 1.47 19.04 5.90
C PHE A 96 1.56 19.15 7.43
N TYR A 97 0.88 18.24 8.11
CA TYR A 97 1.15 17.95 9.52
C TYR A 97 2.45 17.17 9.67
N GLU A 98 2.96 17.08 10.90
CA GLU A 98 4.10 16.24 11.22
C GLU A 98 3.88 14.78 10.78
N PRO A 99 4.91 14.13 10.20
CA PRO A 99 4.79 12.76 9.73
C PRO A 99 4.47 11.78 10.87
N SER A 100 3.56 10.87 10.62
CA SER A 100 3.27 9.73 11.51
C SER A 100 3.97 8.48 11.00
N LYS A 101 4.63 7.73 11.89
CA LYS A 101 5.23 6.44 11.57
C LYS A 101 4.29 5.32 11.97
N VAL A 102 3.99 4.43 11.04
CA VAL A 102 3.09 3.29 11.22
C VAL A 102 3.83 2.02 10.81
N ARG A 103 3.87 1.03 11.69
CA ARG A 103 4.38 -0.30 11.38
C ARG A 103 3.32 -1.10 10.63
N ASP A 104 3.75 -1.83 9.62
CA ASP A 104 2.88 -2.66 8.79
C ASP A 104 3.46 -4.06 8.61
N PHE A 105 2.74 -4.93 7.91
CA PHE A 105 3.20 -6.28 7.61
C PHE A 105 4.61 -6.26 7.02
N PRO A 106 5.50 -7.15 7.48
CA PRO A 106 6.83 -7.27 6.89
C PRO A 106 6.71 -7.68 5.43
N LEU A 107 7.58 -7.13 4.60
CA LEU A 107 7.71 -7.53 3.22
C LEU A 107 8.89 -8.47 3.08
N ARG A 108 8.61 -9.79 2.96
CA ARG A 108 9.59 -10.87 3.03
C ARG A 108 10.34 -10.85 4.37
N ASP A 109 11.64 -10.63 4.33
CA ASP A 109 12.56 -10.59 5.47
C ASP A 109 12.84 -9.15 5.98
N LYS A 110 12.09 -8.15 5.52
CA LYS A 110 12.28 -6.73 5.87
C LYS A 110 11.10 -6.17 6.63
N LYS A 111 11.38 -5.47 7.72
CA LYS A 111 10.38 -4.67 8.43
C LYS A 111 9.84 -3.58 7.53
N VAL A 112 8.54 -3.32 7.61
CA VAL A 112 7.91 -2.23 6.86
C VAL A 112 7.47 -1.12 7.80
N THR A 113 7.89 0.10 7.46
CA THR A 113 7.45 1.34 8.11
C THR A 113 6.82 2.26 7.08
N LEU A 114 5.59 2.70 7.35
CA LEU A 114 4.91 3.72 6.58
C LEU A 114 5.12 5.07 7.28
N VAL A 115 5.70 6.03 6.59
CA VAL A 115 5.83 7.42 7.03
C VAL A 115 4.79 8.25 6.30
N VAL A 116 3.71 8.57 7.00
CA VAL A 116 2.51 9.15 6.41
C VAL A 116 2.45 10.63 6.76
N ARG A 117 2.41 11.51 5.76
CA ARG A 117 2.17 12.94 5.92
C ARG A 117 0.75 13.28 5.48
N ARG A 118 -0.04 13.82 6.43
CA ARG A 118 -1.39 14.29 6.16
C ARG A 118 -1.37 15.75 5.75
N ARG A 119 -2.16 16.13 4.74
CA ARG A 119 -2.30 17.53 4.34
C ARG A 119 -3.00 18.35 5.39
N ARG A 120 -2.60 19.60 5.45
CA ARG A 120 -3.20 20.62 6.29
C ARG A 120 -3.77 21.71 5.41
N TRP A 121 -4.96 22.14 5.74
CA TRP A 121 -5.61 23.31 5.13
C TRP A 121 -5.85 24.36 6.19
N ILE A 122 -6.01 25.59 5.76
CA ILE A 122 -6.57 26.68 6.57
C ILE A 122 -7.96 26.96 6.05
N ASP A 123 -8.91 26.91 6.95
CA ASP A 123 -10.23 27.47 6.74
C ASP A 123 -10.12 29.01 6.80
N GLU A 124 -10.28 29.66 5.66
CA GLU A 124 -10.12 31.10 5.55
C GLU A 124 -11.27 31.89 6.25
N THR A 125 -12.39 31.22 6.52
CA THR A 125 -13.54 31.81 7.23
C THR A 125 -13.26 31.89 8.73
N THR A 126 -12.65 30.86 9.30
CA THR A 126 -12.42 30.76 10.75
C THR A 126 -10.95 30.94 11.17
N GLY A 127 -10.02 30.90 10.21
CA GLY A 127 -8.57 30.92 10.45
C GLY A 127 -8.01 29.65 11.07
N LYS A 128 -8.81 28.59 11.23
CA LYS A 128 -8.40 27.33 11.86
C LYS A 128 -7.71 26.38 10.87
N SER A 129 -6.77 25.60 11.39
CA SER A 129 -6.19 24.49 10.63
C SER A 129 -7.11 23.29 10.65
N VAL A 130 -7.37 22.69 9.48
CA VAL A 130 -8.19 21.50 9.29
C VAL A 130 -7.45 20.47 8.45
N GLY A 131 -7.85 19.22 8.54
CA GLY A 131 -7.31 18.12 7.75
C GLY A 131 -8.22 16.90 7.81
N ASN A 132 -8.00 15.96 6.90
CA ASN A 132 -8.73 14.71 6.88
C ASN A 132 -8.30 13.79 8.03
N THR A 133 -9.21 12.92 8.46
CA THR A 133 -8.96 11.87 9.45
C THR A 133 -9.00 10.50 8.77
N TYR A 134 -8.13 9.59 9.20
CA TYR A 134 -8.00 8.24 8.67
C TYR A 134 -7.78 7.23 9.80
N ASP A 135 -8.45 6.10 9.72
CA ASP A 135 -8.26 4.96 10.64
C ASP A 135 -7.13 4.05 10.13
N LEU A 136 -5.90 4.58 10.13
CA LEU A 136 -4.72 3.83 9.66
C LEU A 136 -4.03 3.06 10.77
N VAL A 137 -4.19 3.48 12.02
CA VAL A 137 -3.44 2.97 13.18
C VAL A 137 -4.42 2.40 14.18
N ALA A 138 -4.14 1.19 14.66
CA ALA A 138 -4.92 0.58 15.73
C ALA A 138 -4.72 1.36 17.04
N ASN A 139 -5.83 1.57 17.76
CA ASN A 139 -5.86 2.35 18.99
C ASN A 139 -4.83 1.86 20.01
N GLY A 140 -4.06 2.78 20.57
CA GLY A 140 -3.01 2.48 21.56
C GLY A 140 -1.75 1.82 20.99
N THR A 141 -1.59 1.80 19.68
CA THR A 141 -0.44 1.18 19.01
C THR A 141 0.20 2.10 17.96
N ARG A 142 1.29 1.62 17.36
CA ARG A 142 1.90 2.22 16.16
C ARG A 142 1.82 1.28 14.96
N HIS A 143 0.95 0.26 15.01
CA HIS A 143 0.73 -0.69 13.93
C HIS A 143 -0.47 -0.28 13.08
N SER A 144 -0.45 -0.66 11.81
CA SER A 144 -1.66 -0.58 10.98
C SER A 144 -2.76 -1.42 11.60
N VAL A 145 -4.02 -1.05 11.34
CA VAL A 145 -5.19 -1.77 11.90
C VAL A 145 -5.15 -3.26 11.55
N GLU A 146 -4.83 -3.57 10.29
CA GLU A 146 -4.78 -4.95 9.79
C GLU A 146 -3.62 -5.74 10.41
N PHE A 147 -2.44 -5.12 10.53
CA PHE A 147 -1.28 -5.76 11.14
C PHE A 147 -1.49 -5.98 12.66
N ALA A 148 -2.05 -5.01 13.36
CA ALA A 148 -2.38 -5.17 14.78
C ALA A 148 -3.40 -6.29 15.03
N ALA A 149 -4.42 -6.41 14.16
CA ALA A 149 -5.39 -7.50 14.22
C ALA A 149 -4.73 -8.86 14.01
N PHE A 150 -3.86 -8.99 13.02
CA PHE A 150 -3.09 -10.20 12.76
C PHE A 150 -2.21 -10.60 13.95
N LEU A 151 -1.45 -9.65 14.51
CA LEU A 151 -0.59 -9.92 15.68
C LEU A 151 -1.41 -10.40 16.88
N LYS A 152 -2.56 -9.78 17.11
CA LYS A 152 -3.47 -10.18 18.19
C LYS A 152 -4.01 -11.59 17.99
N GLU A 153 -4.34 -11.95 16.76
CA GLU A 153 -4.81 -13.30 16.44
C GLU A 153 -3.71 -14.35 16.64
N CYS A 154 -2.49 -14.07 16.18
CA CYS A 154 -1.37 -15.02 16.26
C CYS A 154 -0.80 -15.18 17.69
N PHE A 155 -0.74 -14.12 18.47
CA PHE A 155 -0.02 -14.08 19.75
C PHE A 155 -0.91 -13.77 20.94
N GLY A 156 -2.21 -13.57 20.76
CA GLY A 156 -3.16 -13.18 21.81
C GLY A 156 -3.00 -11.75 22.32
N GLN A 157 -1.92 -11.07 21.93
CA GLN A 157 -1.62 -9.68 22.27
C GLN A 157 -0.75 -9.04 21.17
N ILE A 158 -0.75 -7.71 21.14
CA ILE A 158 0.18 -6.98 20.26
C ILE A 158 1.51 -6.88 21.00
N PRO A 159 2.63 -7.43 20.44
CA PRO A 159 3.93 -7.31 21.07
C PRO A 159 4.33 -5.83 21.27
N ASP A 160 4.84 -5.51 22.45
CA ASP A 160 5.38 -4.16 22.72
C ASP A 160 6.65 -3.96 21.89
N ILE A 161 6.67 -2.87 21.12
CA ILE A 161 7.81 -2.53 20.24
C ILE A 161 9.06 -2.23 21.05
N SER A 162 8.93 -1.85 22.32
CA SER A 162 10.07 -1.55 23.19
C SER A 162 10.97 -2.77 23.46
N LEU A 163 10.48 -3.99 23.23
CA LEU A 163 11.26 -5.22 23.36
C LEU A 163 12.14 -5.53 22.13
N PHE A 164 11.98 -4.77 21.04
CA PHE A 164 12.70 -4.97 19.77
C PHE A 164 13.42 -3.69 19.29
N ALA A 165 13.62 -2.74 20.18
CA ALA A 165 14.35 -1.49 19.93
C ALA A 165 15.83 -1.64 20.30
#